data_e1be10ab32bf263b37e3d05624af4c7f
#
_entry.id   e1be10ab32bf263b37e3d05624af4c7f
#
_cell.length_a   1.000
_cell.length_b   1.000
_cell.length_c   1.000
_cell.angle_alpha   90.00
_cell.angle_beta   90.00
_cell.angle_gamma   90.00
#
_symmetry.space_group_name_H-M   'P 1'
#
loop_
_entity.id
_entity.type
_entity.pdbx_description
1 polymer ?
#
loop_
_entity_poly.entity_id
_entity_poly.type
_entity_poly.pdbx_seq_one_letter_code
_entity_poly.pdbx_strand_id
1 'polypeptide(L)'
;MNDYDAGPRQAGRRAYERSPARRVRPWPWLRHFALLLLTLIPGLASAAAPLSLAAVHEGPIGASVSYYQETGDRLVVEQAAAALAADSFRPAAAPILNFGIGARPVWLHFSVVNDTGEPLQRQLTVETTWLDRVEFYVRQDGRTLAMDQAGDSLPFSHRSVDSRHFVFRHSFAPGRSQVFIRVQTPDPMLVPLYLHAPEQARTHATLQQYSYGVLYGFLLALLIYNLMLYAGLGMPRYGLYSLYLGAFLLMNVAYTGHGFRWLWPDSPGWAQWSNPVLMVLYGVAGLVFAMSFLETRRNFPRVHRAVLAYIGAGVGLLGLAALFSSQHFALLVAFSFVTLFTLIMLSLGLLAVRGGMRAARYFLLAAVAAMAGAATTALAVWGYIPTSLWTYRAVDLGMLLDAILLALALTYQFRVGQSERRLAEQLARQDPLTGMNNRRAFTDAARPVWNIARRQGHPLAVVLLDIDCFKRINDSYGHAYGDKVLITVAEVIIDTIRKQDVAARWGGEEFILLLPETGLEEAAALAERLRQAIEAIRLRWGDDIITVTASFGVAGRDVEHSNLDSLISVADKYLYQAKHDGRNRVRYRPVASAA
;
A
#
# COMPACT_ATOMS: atom_id res chain seq x y z
N MET A 1 -29.98 -78.45 -20.87
CA MET A 1 -29.90 -79.01 -19.52
C MET A 1 -29.47 -77.91 -18.61
N ASN A 2 -30.43 -77.42 -17.80
CA ASN A 2 -30.35 -76.60 -16.59
C ASN A 2 -29.69 -75.18 -16.76
N ASP A 3 -30.49 -74.16 -16.80
CA ASP A 3 -31.27 -73.54 -15.71
C ASP A 3 -30.43 -72.99 -14.57
N TYR A 4 -30.36 -71.66 -14.42
CA TYR A 4 -30.78 -70.87 -13.25
C TYR A 4 -30.62 -69.39 -13.55
N ASP A 5 -31.62 -68.75 -13.82
CA ASP A 5 -32.45 -67.65 -13.37
C ASP A 5 -31.86 -66.79 -12.22
N ALA A 6 -31.72 -65.49 -12.41
CA ALA A 6 -31.86 -64.47 -11.40
C ALA A 6 -31.95 -63.04 -12.03
N GLY A 7 -33.05 -62.45 -11.82
CA GLY A 7 -33.67 -61.30 -12.37
C GLY A 7 -33.01 -59.91 -12.23
N PRO A 8 -33.68 -58.88 -12.76
CA PRO A 8 -33.07 -57.60 -13.12
C PRO A 8 -33.11 -56.57 -11.97
N ARG A 9 -32.00 -55.88 -11.71
CA ARG A 9 -31.98 -54.68 -10.91
C ARG A 9 -32.21 -53.48 -11.83
N GLN A 10 -33.37 -52.83 -11.67
CA GLN A 10 -33.73 -51.55 -12.20
C GLN A 10 -32.80 -50.47 -11.63
N ALA A 11 -31.99 -49.84 -12.47
CA ALA A 11 -31.32 -48.58 -12.20
C ALA A 11 -32.07 -47.45 -12.86
N GLY A 12 -32.71 -46.63 -12.04
CA GLY A 12 -33.54 -45.49 -12.45
C GLY A 12 -32.76 -44.44 -13.24
N ARG A 13 -33.20 -44.21 -14.46
CA ARG A 13 -32.88 -43.04 -15.25
C ARG A 13 -33.55 -41.83 -14.60
N ARG A 14 -32.78 -40.97 -13.90
CA ARG A 14 -33.20 -39.59 -13.54
C ARG A 14 -33.16 -38.75 -14.83
N ALA A 15 -34.34 -38.36 -15.27
CA ALA A 15 -34.54 -37.37 -16.31
C ALA A 15 -33.95 -36.03 -15.84
N TYR A 16 -33.02 -35.49 -16.62
CA TYR A 16 -32.53 -34.12 -16.48
C TYR A 16 -33.61 -33.17 -17.03
N GLU A 17 -34.45 -32.60 -16.16
CA GLU A 17 -35.32 -31.48 -16.51
C GLU A 17 -34.46 -30.26 -16.85
N ARG A 18 -34.50 -29.83 -18.10
CA ARG A 18 -33.96 -28.57 -18.56
C ARG A 18 -34.77 -27.43 -17.94
N SER A 19 -34.17 -26.74 -16.98
CA SER A 19 -34.65 -25.49 -16.44
C SER A 19 -34.80 -24.44 -17.56
N PRO A 20 -35.91 -23.67 -17.65
CA PRO A 20 -36.08 -22.67 -18.69
C PRO A 20 -35.09 -21.52 -18.51
N ALA A 21 -34.49 -21.09 -19.60
CA ALA A 21 -33.56 -19.97 -19.67
C ALA A 21 -34.14 -18.72 -18.99
N ARG A 22 -33.60 -18.29 -17.88
CA ARG A 22 -33.88 -17.00 -17.24
C ARG A 22 -33.52 -15.89 -18.24
N ARG A 23 -34.54 -15.25 -18.81
CA ARG A 23 -34.35 -13.97 -19.53
C ARG A 23 -33.75 -12.97 -18.55
N VAL A 24 -32.50 -12.59 -18.79
CA VAL A 24 -31.85 -11.50 -18.08
C VAL A 24 -32.63 -10.22 -18.40
N ARG A 25 -33.37 -9.70 -17.45
CA ARG A 25 -34.00 -8.36 -17.54
C ARG A 25 -32.86 -7.35 -17.60
N PRO A 26 -32.82 -6.44 -18.59
CA PRO A 26 -31.83 -5.39 -18.62
C PRO A 26 -31.93 -4.54 -17.35
N TRP A 27 -30.83 -4.31 -16.71
CA TRP A 27 -30.75 -3.61 -15.45
C TRP A 27 -31.34 -2.20 -15.56
N PRO A 28 -32.19 -1.78 -14.63
CA PRO A 28 -32.93 -0.51 -14.72
C PRO A 28 -32.02 0.73 -14.72
N TRP A 29 -30.79 0.62 -14.20
CA TRP A 29 -29.80 1.71 -14.21
C TRP A 29 -29.26 2.05 -15.60
N LEU A 30 -29.29 1.14 -16.57
CA LEU A 30 -28.93 1.43 -17.98
C LEU A 30 -29.90 2.42 -18.63
N ARG A 31 -31.18 2.41 -18.25
CA ARG A 31 -32.16 3.40 -18.72
C ARG A 31 -31.92 4.78 -18.11
N HIS A 32 -31.51 4.85 -16.86
CA HIS A 32 -31.17 6.13 -16.20
C HIS A 32 -29.87 6.69 -16.71
N PHE A 33 -28.89 5.85 -17.05
CA PHE A 33 -27.64 6.27 -17.69
C PHE A 33 -27.85 6.80 -19.11
N ALA A 34 -28.77 6.17 -19.91
CA ALA A 34 -29.12 6.66 -21.23
C ALA A 34 -29.95 7.96 -21.17
N LEU A 35 -30.79 8.16 -20.16
CA LEU A 35 -31.51 9.41 -19.92
C LEU A 35 -30.59 10.54 -19.47
N LEU A 36 -29.53 10.25 -18.70
CA LEU A 36 -28.50 11.23 -18.31
C LEU A 36 -27.65 11.68 -19.52
N LEU A 37 -27.48 10.85 -20.53
CA LEU A 37 -26.79 11.17 -21.79
C LEU A 37 -27.66 12.03 -22.74
N LEU A 38 -28.98 11.97 -22.61
CA LEU A 38 -29.92 12.72 -23.45
C LEU A 38 -30.19 14.15 -22.97
N THR A 39 -29.73 14.54 -21.77
CA THR A 39 -29.80 15.94 -21.24
C THR A 39 -28.66 16.83 -21.72
N LEU A 40 -27.76 16.32 -22.54
CA LEU A 40 -26.65 17.08 -23.17
C LEU A 40 -27.07 17.62 -24.55
N ILE A 41 -28.20 18.32 -24.64
CA ILE A 41 -28.49 19.17 -25.81
C ILE A 41 -27.78 20.51 -25.59
N PRO A 42 -26.82 20.89 -26.43
CA PRO A 42 -26.26 22.24 -26.34
C PRO A 42 -27.36 23.26 -26.62
N GLY A 43 -27.62 24.12 -25.64
CA GLY A 43 -28.51 25.25 -25.80
C GLY A 43 -28.02 26.15 -26.95
N LEU A 44 -28.95 26.69 -27.75
CA LEU A 44 -28.70 27.70 -28.76
C LEU A 44 -27.87 28.83 -28.16
N ALA A 45 -26.63 28.98 -28.61
CA ALA A 45 -25.70 29.99 -28.13
C ALA A 45 -26.21 31.39 -28.53
N SER A 46 -26.77 32.08 -27.57
CA SER A 46 -27.06 33.52 -27.68
C SER A 46 -25.75 34.29 -27.43
N ALA A 47 -25.57 35.44 -28.06
CA ALA A 47 -24.46 36.35 -27.78
C ALA A 47 -24.34 36.59 -26.26
N ALA A 48 -23.13 36.37 -25.70
CA ALA A 48 -22.92 36.45 -24.27
C ALA A 48 -23.32 37.84 -23.72
N ALA A 49 -24.29 37.87 -22.83
CA ALA A 49 -24.72 39.11 -22.17
C ALA A 49 -23.55 39.66 -21.32
N PRO A 50 -23.42 41.01 -21.24
CA PRO A 50 -22.39 41.60 -20.38
C PRO A 50 -22.55 41.18 -18.94
N LEU A 51 -21.42 40.87 -18.28
CA LEU A 51 -21.42 40.51 -16.86
C LEU A 51 -21.53 41.76 -15.99
N SER A 52 -22.52 41.85 -15.12
CA SER A 52 -22.59 42.93 -14.13
C SER A 52 -21.49 42.77 -13.09
N LEU A 53 -20.69 43.78 -12.85
CA LEU A 53 -19.66 43.80 -11.82
C LEU A 53 -20.25 43.92 -10.42
N ALA A 54 -21.48 44.44 -10.27
CA ALA A 54 -22.18 44.48 -8.99
C ALA A 54 -22.67 43.10 -8.54
N ALA A 55 -22.88 42.17 -9.48
CA ALA A 55 -23.35 40.83 -9.20
C ALA A 55 -22.24 39.93 -8.61
N VAL A 56 -22.66 38.97 -7.75
CA VAL A 56 -21.79 37.90 -7.23
C VAL A 56 -21.77 36.77 -8.23
N HIS A 57 -20.58 36.40 -8.70
CA HIS A 57 -20.39 35.24 -9.57
C HIS A 57 -19.81 34.08 -8.74
N GLU A 58 -20.61 33.04 -8.48
CA GLU A 58 -20.20 31.89 -7.62
C GLU A 58 -19.42 30.78 -8.35
N GLY A 59 -19.16 30.95 -9.63
CA GLY A 59 -18.51 29.88 -10.42
C GLY A 59 -17.65 30.44 -11.56
N PRO A 60 -17.10 29.54 -12.37
CA PRO A 60 -16.33 29.93 -13.55
C PRO A 60 -17.22 30.57 -14.60
N ILE A 61 -16.76 31.67 -15.17
CA ILE A 61 -17.53 32.54 -16.10
C ILE A 61 -17.42 32.11 -17.58
N GLY A 62 -16.82 30.94 -17.88
CA GLY A 62 -16.54 30.53 -19.25
C GLY A 62 -17.74 30.50 -20.18
N ALA A 63 -18.96 30.21 -19.69
CA ALA A 63 -20.18 30.23 -20.47
C ALA A 63 -20.56 31.67 -20.96
N SER A 64 -20.01 32.70 -20.33
CA SER A 64 -20.20 34.11 -20.72
C SER A 64 -19.04 34.64 -21.57
N VAL A 65 -18.14 33.78 -22.03
CA VAL A 65 -16.94 34.13 -22.80
C VAL A 65 -17.13 33.73 -24.25
N SER A 66 -16.63 34.57 -25.16
CA SER A 66 -16.41 34.17 -26.56
C SER A 66 -14.92 33.96 -26.83
N TYR A 67 -14.58 33.11 -27.78
CA TYR A 67 -13.20 32.79 -28.08
C TYR A 67 -12.89 32.84 -29.58
N TYR A 68 -11.63 33.14 -29.89
CA TYR A 68 -11.07 33.09 -31.23
C TYR A 68 -9.71 32.37 -31.18
N GLN A 69 -9.50 31.35 -32.02
CA GLN A 69 -8.25 30.66 -32.11
C GLN A 69 -7.40 31.23 -33.26
N GLU A 70 -6.13 31.58 -32.97
CA GLU A 70 -5.22 32.14 -34.00
C GLU A 70 -4.98 31.12 -35.11
N THR A 71 -5.14 31.55 -36.36
CA THR A 71 -4.95 30.67 -37.55
C THR A 71 -3.63 30.91 -38.27
N GLY A 72 -2.93 32.02 -38.00
CA GLY A 72 -1.68 32.47 -38.59
C GLY A 72 -0.71 33.05 -37.55
N ASP A 73 -0.15 34.20 -37.87
CA ASP A 73 0.77 34.94 -37.03
C ASP A 73 0.11 35.41 -35.73
N ARG A 74 0.96 35.75 -34.74
CA ARG A 74 0.51 36.25 -33.46
C ARG A 74 -0.28 37.55 -33.65
N LEU A 75 -1.51 37.56 -33.15
CA LEU A 75 -2.33 38.75 -33.12
C LEU A 75 -1.98 39.65 -31.93
N VAL A 76 -2.09 40.97 -32.15
CA VAL A 76 -2.10 41.97 -31.07
C VAL A 76 -3.55 42.25 -30.67
N VAL A 77 -3.76 42.87 -29.50
CA VAL A 77 -5.10 43.11 -28.94
C VAL A 77 -6.01 43.96 -29.84
N GLU A 78 -5.44 44.89 -30.63
CA GLU A 78 -6.17 45.69 -31.59
C GLU A 78 -6.75 44.84 -32.74
N GLN A 79 -5.96 43.89 -33.23
CA GLN A 79 -6.39 42.94 -34.27
C GLN A 79 -7.44 41.94 -33.72
N ALA A 80 -7.27 41.47 -32.46
CA ALA A 80 -8.27 40.67 -31.80
C ALA A 80 -9.60 41.42 -31.62
N ALA A 81 -9.54 42.69 -31.27
CA ALA A 81 -10.74 43.55 -31.18
C ALA A 81 -11.40 43.79 -32.55
N ALA A 82 -10.62 43.94 -33.63
CA ALA A 82 -11.15 44.01 -35.00
C ALA A 82 -11.81 42.71 -35.42
N ALA A 83 -11.21 41.53 -35.07
CA ALA A 83 -11.81 40.23 -35.31
C ALA A 83 -13.13 40.02 -34.53
N LEU A 84 -13.23 40.57 -33.30
CA LEU A 84 -14.47 40.60 -32.54
C LEU A 84 -15.55 41.46 -33.25
N ALA A 85 -15.19 42.62 -33.72
CA ALA A 85 -16.09 43.50 -34.47
C ALA A 85 -16.55 42.88 -35.79
N ALA A 86 -15.74 42.02 -36.40
CA ALA A 86 -16.05 41.23 -37.59
C ALA A 86 -16.81 39.91 -37.30
N ASP A 87 -17.32 39.73 -36.07
CA ASP A 87 -18.08 38.53 -35.61
C ASP A 87 -17.31 37.18 -35.77
N SER A 88 -15.98 37.27 -35.68
CA SER A 88 -15.12 36.06 -35.83
C SER A 88 -14.97 35.25 -34.54
N PHE A 89 -15.41 35.81 -33.41
CA PHE A 89 -15.39 35.10 -32.12
C PHE A 89 -16.60 34.17 -31.99
N ARG A 90 -16.36 32.98 -31.44
CA ARG A 90 -17.40 31.97 -31.20
C ARG A 90 -17.81 32.00 -29.73
N PRO A 91 -19.09 31.95 -29.38
CA PRO A 91 -19.51 31.84 -28.00
C PRO A 91 -19.11 30.48 -27.42
N ALA A 92 -18.65 30.48 -26.18
CA ALA A 92 -18.33 29.26 -25.47
C ALA A 92 -19.60 28.69 -24.81
N ALA A 93 -19.74 27.35 -24.88
CA ALA A 93 -20.90 26.66 -24.33
C ALA A 93 -20.64 26.06 -22.93
N ALA A 94 -19.40 26.08 -22.44
CA ALA A 94 -19.02 25.42 -21.20
C ALA A 94 -18.54 26.44 -20.14
N PRO A 95 -18.81 26.18 -18.86
CA PRO A 95 -18.33 27.02 -17.76
C PRO A 95 -16.79 27.08 -17.68
N ILE A 96 -16.11 26.02 -18.08
CA ILE A 96 -14.65 25.94 -18.15
C ILE A 96 -14.26 25.61 -19.59
N LEU A 97 -13.40 26.45 -20.15
CA LEU A 97 -12.94 26.34 -21.53
C LEU A 97 -11.82 25.30 -21.62
N ASN A 98 -11.91 24.40 -22.61
CA ASN A 98 -10.92 23.38 -22.86
C ASN A 98 -10.63 23.27 -24.37
N PHE A 99 -9.37 23.48 -24.75
CA PHE A 99 -8.93 23.45 -26.15
C PHE A 99 -8.01 22.27 -26.46
N GLY A 100 -7.74 21.39 -25.46
CA GLY A 100 -6.89 20.20 -25.61
C GLY A 100 -5.40 20.48 -25.49
N ILE A 101 -4.59 19.47 -25.87
CA ILE A 101 -3.12 19.51 -25.81
C ILE A 101 -2.58 20.03 -27.15
N GLY A 102 -1.59 20.93 -27.08
CA GLY A 102 -0.96 21.49 -28.28
C GLY A 102 -1.87 22.41 -29.09
N ALA A 103 -2.89 22.98 -28.48
CA ALA A 103 -3.78 23.94 -29.13
C ALA A 103 -3.02 25.18 -29.59
N ARG A 104 -3.43 25.77 -30.73
CA ARG A 104 -2.95 27.08 -31.14
C ARG A 104 -3.38 28.13 -30.12
N PRO A 105 -2.67 29.30 -30.03
CA PRO A 105 -3.04 30.37 -29.12
C PRO A 105 -4.50 30.79 -29.31
N VAL A 106 -5.15 31.09 -28.17
CA VAL A 106 -6.57 31.43 -28.13
C VAL A 106 -6.76 32.80 -27.49
N TRP A 107 -7.59 33.60 -28.13
CA TRP A 107 -8.12 34.83 -27.56
C TRP A 107 -9.48 34.56 -26.94
N LEU A 108 -9.66 35.00 -25.70
CA LEU A 108 -10.91 34.96 -24.96
C LEU A 108 -11.42 36.41 -24.82
N HIS A 109 -12.72 36.60 -24.96
CA HIS A 109 -13.35 37.91 -24.80
C HIS A 109 -14.64 37.77 -23.99
N PHE A 110 -14.87 38.76 -23.11
CA PHE A 110 -16.14 38.99 -22.45
C PHE A 110 -16.29 40.49 -22.12
N SER A 111 -17.55 40.95 -22.05
CA SER A 111 -17.85 42.34 -21.64
C SER A 111 -18.29 42.36 -20.19
N VAL A 112 -17.88 43.39 -19.48
CA VAL A 112 -18.31 43.68 -18.11
C VAL A 112 -18.98 45.06 -18.06
N VAL A 113 -19.96 45.21 -17.17
CA VAL A 113 -20.64 46.51 -16.94
C VAL A 113 -20.52 46.88 -15.47
N ASN A 114 -19.99 48.04 -15.23
CA ASN A 114 -20.04 48.71 -13.93
C ASN A 114 -21.19 49.71 -13.96
N ASP A 115 -22.33 49.34 -13.40
CA ASP A 115 -23.56 50.13 -13.29
C ASP A 115 -23.62 50.92 -11.98
N THR A 116 -22.56 50.91 -11.17
CA THR A 116 -22.41 51.77 -10.01
C THR A 116 -21.75 53.09 -10.40
N GLY A 117 -21.95 54.12 -9.64
CA GLY A 117 -21.34 55.45 -9.89
C GLY A 117 -19.85 55.53 -9.56
N GLU A 118 -19.25 54.46 -9.00
CA GLU A 118 -17.88 54.45 -8.50
C GLU A 118 -17.06 53.32 -9.15
N PRO A 119 -15.72 53.44 -9.22
CA PRO A 119 -14.86 52.37 -9.72
C PRO A 119 -14.95 51.12 -8.85
N LEU A 120 -15.17 49.95 -9.46
CA LEU A 120 -15.26 48.66 -8.79
C LEU A 120 -14.00 47.82 -9.01
N GLN A 121 -13.31 47.47 -7.92
CA GLN A 121 -12.18 46.58 -7.99
C GLN A 121 -12.65 45.11 -8.16
N ARG A 122 -12.10 44.45 -9.16
CA ARG A 122 -12.34 43.02 -9.42
C ARG A 122 -11.02 42.29 -9.65
N GLN A 123 -11.04 41.00 -9.34
CA GLN A 123 -9.93 40.07 -9.56
C GLN A 123 -10.35 39.03 -10.58
N LEU A 124 -9.64 39.00 -11.68
CA LEU A 124 -9.70 37.93 -12.67
C LEU A 124 -8.68 36.86 -12.30
N THR A 125 -9.10 35.59 -12.27
CA THR A 125 -8.21 34.49 -11.93
C THR A 125 -8.38 33.36 -12.95
N VAL A 126 -7.27 32.92 -13.55
CA VAL A 126 -7.19 31.68 -14.30
C VAL A 126 -6.59 30.58 -13.39
N GLU A 127 -7.40 29.60 -13.03
CA GLU A 127 -7.02 28.58 -12.02
C GLU A 127 -6.26 27.39 -12.59
N THR A 128 -5.54 27.59 -13.67
CA THR A 128 -4.57 26.64 -14.23
C THR A 128 -3.16 27.14 -13.95
N THR A 129 -2.24 26.28 -13.61
CA THR A 129 -0.91 26.66 -13.11
C THR A 129 0.23 26.40 -14.09
N TRP A 130 -0.06 25.70 -15.20
CA TRP A 130 0.90 25.22 -16.21
C TRP A 130 0.75 25.90 -17.59
N LEU A 131 0.07 27.04 -17.68
CA LEU A 131 -0.03 27.78 -18.92
C LEU A 131 1.25 28.62 -19.12
N ASP A 132 1.89 28.48 -20.28
CA ASP A 132 3.16 29.13 -20.57
C ASP A 132 3.03 30.66 -20.58
N ARG A 133 1.94 31.17 -21.19
CA ARG A 133 1.73 32.59 -21.33
C ARG A 133 0.24 32.95 -21.31
N VAL A 134 -0.12 33.86 -20.41
CA VAL A 134 -1.45 34.42 -20.25
C VAL A 134 -1.33 35.94 -20.25
N GLU A 135 -1.95 36.60 -21.21
CA GLU A 135 -1.92 38.05 -21.37
C GLU A 135 -3.33 38.61 -21.14
N PHE A 136 -3.49 39.55 -20.24
CA PHE A 136 -4.74 40.18 -19.89
C PHE A 136 -4.79 41.63 -20.42
N TYR A 137 -5.89 42.01 -21.04
CA TYR A 137 -6.11 43.35 -21.54
C TYR A 137 -7.51 43.83 -21.14
N VAL A 138 -7.60 45.08 -20.65
CA VAL A 138 -8.87 45.75 -20.42
C VAL A 138 -8.98 46.93 -21.38
N ARG A 139 -10.09 46.99 -22.11
CA ARG A 139 -10.37 48.05 -23.07
C ARG A 139 -11.69 48.74 -22.73
N GLN A 140 -11.71 50.06 -22.84
CA GLN A 140 -12.90 50.89 -22.71
C GLN A 140 -12.83 51.99 -23.78
N ASP A 141 -13.94 52.27 -24.44
CA ASP A 141 -14.05 53.31 -25.49
C ASP A 141 -12.97 53.18 -26.59
N GLY A 142 -12.66 51.96 -26.98
CA GLY A 142 -11.67 51.66 -28.02
C GLY A 142 -10.20 51.76 -27.58
N ARG A 143 -9.91 52.16 -26.35
CA ARG A 143 -8.54 52.32 -25.82
C ARG A 143 -8.20 51.17 -24.85
N THR A 144 -6.96 50.71 -24.90
CA THR A 144 -6.44 49.75 -23.92
C THR A 144 -6.05 50.54 -22.65
N LEU A 145 -6.75 50.24 -21.53
CA LEU A 145 -6.54 50.91 -20.25
C LEU A 145 -5.53 50.20 -19.37
N ALA A 146 -5.47 48.88 -19.47
CA ALA A 146 -4.59 48.08 -18.66
C ALA A 146 -4.13 46.82 -19.44
N MET A 147 -2.91 46.44 -19.15
CA MET A 147 -2.29 45.21 -19.66
C MET A 147 -1.50 44.56 -18.53
N ASP A 148 -1.58 43.22 -18.42
CA ASP A 148 -0.74 42.43 -17.53
C ASP A 148 -0.40 41.10 -18.21
N GLN A 149 0.70 40.47 -17.78
CA GLN A 149 1.19 39.24 -18.37
C GLN A 149 1.68 38.31 -17.29
N ALA A 150 1.27 37.07 -17.37
CA ALA A 150 1.72 35.99 -16.49
C ALA A 150 1.94 34.68 -17.29
N GLY A 151 2.51 33.68 -16.67
CA GLY A 151 2.77 32.38 -17.27
C GLY A 151 3.84 31.63 -16.48
N ASP A 152 4.00 30.34 -16.74
CA ASP A 152 5.09 29.57 -16.14
C ASP A 152 6.39 29.63 -16.96
N SER A 153 6.32 30.17 -18.19
CA SER A 153 7.49 30.54 -18.99
C SER A 153 8.19 31.82 -18.51
N LEU A 154 7.60 32.53 -17.57
CA LEU A 154 8.14 33.76 -16.97
C LEU A 154 8.51 33.48 -15.50
N PRO A 155 9.55 34.17 -14.94
CA PRO A 155 9.85 34.07 -13.52
C PRO A 155 8.63 34.40 -12.65
N PHE A 156 8.49 33.72 -11.51
CA PHE A 156 7.35 33.94 -10.62
C PHE A 156 7.22 35.40 -10.14
N SER A 157 8.35 36.09 -10.01
CA SER A 157 8.44 37.50 -9.64
C SER A 157 7.76 38.47 -10.63
N HIS A 158 7.49 38.02 -11.88
CA HIS A 158 6.75 38.82 -12.87
C HIS A 158 5.24 38.86 -12.62
N ARG A 159 4.73 38.05 -11.70
CA ARG A 159 3.30 38.06 -11.35
C ARG A 159 2.96 39.31 -10.53
N SER A 160 1.95 40.02 -10.95
CA SER A 160 1.44 41.20 -10.23
C SER A 160 0.84 40.87 -8.85
N VAL A 161 0.47 39.60 -8.65
CA VAL A 161 -0.09 39.06 -7.39
C VAL A 161 0.64 37.79 -6.99
N ASP A 162 1.08 37.72 -5.74
CA ASP A 162 1.68 36.51 -5.18
C ASP A 162 0.63 35.39 -5.03
N SER A 163 0.38 34.69 -6.11
CA SER A 163 -0.58 33.58 -6.22
C SER A 163 -0.02 32.47 -7.08
N ARG A 164 -0.34 31.21 -6.73
CA ARG A 164 -0.02 30.06 -7.59
C ARG A 164 -0.81 30.07 -8.90
N HIS A 165 -1.96 30.74 -8.94
CA HIS A 165 -2.79 30.95 -10.13
C HIS A 165 -2.41 32.25 -10.83
N PHE A 166 -2.82 32.42 -12.09
CA PHE A 166 -2.63 33.65 -12.83
C PHE A 166 -3.75 34.62 -12.46
N VAL A 167 -3.37 35.70 -11.79
CA VAL A 167 -4.30 36.67 -11.20
C VAL A 167 -4.03 38.06 -11.76
N PHE A 168 -5.09 38.70 -12.24
CA PHE A 168 -5.08 40.07 -12.68
C PHE A 168 -6.09 40.91 -11.85
N ARG A 169 -5.65 42.02 -11.27
CA ARG A 169 -6.49 42.93 -10.50
C ARG A 169 -6.68 44.23 -11.27
N HIS A 170 -7.93 44.62 -11.43
CA HIS A 170 -8.26 45.89 -12.10
C HIS A 170 -9.42 46.58 -11.40
N SER A 171 -9.34 47.96 -11.41
CA SER A 171 -10.41 48.83 -10.95
C SER A 171 -11.18 49.34 -12.17
N PHE A 172 -12.34 48.75 -12.40
CA PHE A 172 -13.19 49.07 -13.54
C PHE A 172 -13.95 50.36 -13.28
N ALA A 173 -13.74 51.38 -14.12
CA ALA A 173 -14.52 52.62 -14.09
C ALA A 173 -16.00 52.35 -14.43
N PRO A 174 -16.93 53.26 -14.06
CA PRO A 174 -18.33 53.18 -14.48
C PRO A 174 -18.48 53.06 -16.00
N GLY A 175 -19.43 52.25 -16.45
CA GLY A 175 -19.70 51.97 -17.84
C GLY A 175 -19.31 50.59 -18.31
N ARG A 176 -19.22 50.38 -19.61
CA ARG A 176 -18.92 49.09 -20.24
C ARG A 176 -17.44 48.97 -20.57
N SER A 177 -16.82 47.92 -20.10
CA SER A 177 -15.44 47.53 -20.45
C SER A 177 -15.40 46.19 -21.14
N GLN A 178 -14.42 46.01 -22.02
CA GLN A 178 -14.14 44.74 -22.72
C GLN A 178 -12.86 44.14 -22.14
N VAL A 179 -12.90 42.85 -21.81
CA VAL A 179 -11.74 42.10 -21.33
C VAL A 179 -11.32 41.11 -22.41
N PHE A 180 -10.05 41.18 -22.79
CA PHE A 180 -9.42 40.22 -23.68
C PHE A 180 -8.34 39.47 -22.93
N ILE A 181 -8.28 38.14 -23.13
CA ILE A 181 -7.24 37.28 -22.55
C ILE A 181 -6.65 36.44 -23.67
N ARG A 182 -5.34 36.54 -23.88
CA ARG A 182 -4.64 35.65 -24.78
C ARG A 182 -3.97 34.56 -24.02
N VAL A 183 -4.21 33.28 -24.38
CA VAL A 183 -3.63 32.12 -23.77
C VAL A 183 -2.81 31.33 -24.79
N GLN A 184 -1.60 30.98 -24.42
CA GLN A 184 -0.69 30.16 -25.22
C GLN A 184 0.02 29.15 -24.36
N THR A 185 -0.02 27.86 -24.76
CA THR A 185 0.69 26.75 -24.09
C THR A 185 0.73 25.52 -25.02
N PRO A 186 1.78 24.71 -25.01
CA PRO A 186 1.78 23.36 -25.57
C PRO A 186 1.08 22.32 -24.67
N ASP A 187 0.90 22.64 -23.38
CA ASP A 187 0.22 21.83 -22.37
C ASP A 187 -1.30 21.74 -22.62
N PRO A 188 -2.04 20.92 -21.86
CA PRO A 188 -3.50 20.93 -21.93
C PRO A 188 -4.04 22.33 -21.65
N MET A 189 -4.64 22.97 -22.65
CA MET A 189 -5.15 24.34 -22.53
C MET A 189 -6.53 24.34 -21.89
N LEU A 190 -6.54 24.26 -20.55
CA LEU A 190 -7.72 24.35 -19.71
C LEU A 190 -7.76 25.74 -19.06
N VAL A 191 -8.88 26.48 -19.22
CA VAL A 191 -8.98 27.87 -18.77
C VAL A 191 -10.22 28.05 -17.87
N PRO A 192 -10.13 27.65 -16.59
CA PRO A 192 -11.14 27.99 -15.59
C PRO A 192 -10.96 29.46 -15.18
N LEU A 193 -11.85 30.31 -15.69
CA LEU A 193 -11.80 31.74 -15.50
C LEU A 193 -12.83 32.19 -14.46
N TYR A 194 -12.37 32.89 -13.44
CA TYR A 194 -13.20 33.44 -12.36
C TYR A 194 -13.10 34.96 -12.29
N LEU A 195 -14.21 35.61 -11.98
CA LEU A 195 -14.31 37.03 -11.76
C LEU A 195 -14.89 37.28 -10.36
N HIS A 196 -14.04 37.64 -9.42
CA HIS A 196 -14.41 37.76 -8.01
C HIS A 196 -14.19 39.18 -7.48
N ALA A 197 -14.97 39.60 -6.47
CA ALA A 197 -14.58 40.67 -5.59
C ALA A 197 -13.34 40.27 -4.77
N PRO A 198 -12.47 41.20 -4.32
CA PRO A 198 -11.24 40.88 -3.61
C PRO A 198 -11.41 39.98 -2.39
N GLU A 199 -12.48 40.17 -1.61
CA GLU A 199 -12.76 39.34 -0.42
C GLU A 199 -13.19 37.92 -0.78
N GLN A 200 -14.02 37.77 -1.81
CA GLN A 200 -14.42 36.46 -2.32
C GLN A 200 -13.23 35.66 -2.84
N ALA A 201 -12.37 36.34 -3.63
CA ALA A 201 -11.13 35.75 -4.13
C ALA A 201 -10.22 35.25 -2.98
N ARG A 202 -10.12 36.03 -1.89
CA ARG A 202 -9.36 35.68 -0.70
C ARG A 202 -9.93 34.46 0.01
N THR A 203 -11.25 34.42 0.23
CA THR A 203 -11.94 33.30 0.87
C THR A 203 -11.78 32.02 0.06
N HIS A 204 -11.99 32.12 -1.26
CA HIS A 204 -11.82 30.99 -2.18
C HIS A 204 -10.38 30.44 -2.15
N ALA A 205 -9.38 31.29 -2.25
CA ALA A 205 -7.97 30.91 -2.18
C ALA A 205 -7.60 30.28 -0.82
N THR A 206 -8.13 30.82 0.29
CA THR A 206 -7.88 30.31 1.64
C THR A 206 -8.44 28.89 1.81
N LEU A 207 -9.67 28.65 1.36
CA LEU A 207 -10.28 27.30 1.42
C LEU A 207 -9.48 26.27 0.60
N GLN A 208 -9.03 26.67 -0.59
CA GLN A 208 -8.16 25.81 -1.40
C GLN A 208 -6.83 25.52 -0.69
N GLN A 209 -6.18 26.52 -0.09
CA GLN A 209 -4.92 26.35 0.64
C GLN A 209 -5.07 25.37 1.82
N TYR A 210 -6.13 25.50 2.63
CA TYR A 210 -6.40 24.57 3.71
C TYR A 210 -6.59 23.14 3.21
N SER A 211 -7.34 22.95 2.14
CA SER A 211 -7.60 21.62 1.59
C SER A 211 -6.33 20.93 1.07
N TYR A 212 -5.41 21.70 0.43
CA TYR A 212 -4.10 21.16 0.04
C TYR A 212 -3.18 20.96 1.24
N GLY A 213 -3.25 21.84 2.25
CA GLY A 213 -2.50 21.67 3.49
C GLY A 213 -2.84 20.37 4.21
N VAL A 214 -4.13 20.01 4.28
CA VAL A 214 -4.58 18.71 4.83
C VAL A 214 -4.05 17.53 4.01
N LEU A 215 -4.18 17.59 2.68
CA LEU A 215 -3.69 16.54 1.78
C LEU A 215 -2.17 16.33 1.93
N TYR A 216 -1.40 17.42 1.83
CA TYR A 216 0.06 17.36 1.91
C TYR A 216 0.54 16.94 3.31
N GLY A 217 -0.09 17.45 4.36
CA GLY A 217 0.20 17.09 5.74
C GLY A 217 -0.03 15.61 6.00
N PHE A 218 -1.15 15.07 5.52
CA PHE A 218 -1.46 13.64 5.64
C PHE A 218 -0.45 12.76 4.90
N LEU A 219 -0.16 13.08 3.63
CA LEU A 219 0.79 12.30 2.82
C LEU A 219 2.21 12.38 3.39
N LEU A 220 2.62 13.55 3.87
CA LEU A 220 3.93 13.74 4.49
C LEU A 220 4.05 12.96 5.81
N ALA A 221 3.01 13.00 6.65
CA ALA A 221 2.98 12.21 7.89
C ALA A 221 3.09 10.71 7.59
N LEU A 222 2.35 10.21 6.59
CA LEU A 222 2.38 8.82 6.18
C LEU A 222 3.75 8.43 5.58
N LEU A 223 4.37 9.33 4.80
CA LEU A 223 5.72 9.16 4.26
C LEU A 223 6.74 9.03 5.37
N ILE A 224 6.76 9.97 6.32
CA ILE A 224 7.70 9.98 7.45
C ILE A 224 7.50 8.73 8.30
N TYR A 225 6.26 8.37 8.61
CA TYR A 225 5.95 7.16 9.37
C TYR A 225 6.53 5.90 8.70
N ASN A 226 6.34 5.73 7.39
CA ASN A 226 6.89 4.58 6.67
C ASN A 226 8.41 4.62 6.57
N LEU A 227 9.02 5.80 6.47
CA LEU A 227 10.46 5.96 6.50
C LEU A 227 11.05 5.55 7.88
N MET A 228 10.37 5.90 8.97
CA MET A 228 10.74 5.44 10.32
C MET A 228 10.60 3.90 10.45
N LEU A 229 9.55 3.32 9.89
CA LEU A 229 9.41 1.85 9.85
C LEU A 229 10.54 1.20 9.03
N TYR A 230 10.93 1.81 7.90
CA TYR A 230 12.08 1.35 7.14
C TYR A 230 13.38 1.39 7.96
N ALA A 231 13.65 2.49 8.64
CA ALA A 231 14.82 2.65 9.48
C ALA A 231 14.84 1.67 10.68
N GLY A 232 13.68 1.41 11.30
CA GLY A 232 13.58 0.52 12.45
C GLY A 232 13.53 -0.98 12.10
N LEU A 233 12.86 -1.35 11.00
CA LEU A 233 12.65 -2.75 10.61
C LEU A 233 13.63 -3.25 9.54
N GLY A 234 14.32 -2.37 8.82
CA GLY A 234 15.22 -2.70 7.71
C GLY A 234 14.52 -3.32 6.50
N MET A 235 13.19 -3.22 6.39
CA MET A 235 12.41 -3.83 5.31
C MET A 235 12.29 -2.89 4.11
N PRO A 236 12.88 -3.20 2.92
CA PRO A 236 12.94 -2.30 1.77
C PRO A 236 11.56 -1.82 1.28
N ARG A 237 10.51 -2.62 1.45
CA ARG A 237 9.14 -2.28 1.01
C ARG A 237 8.59 -1.01 1.63
N TYR A 238 8.95 -0.70 2.88
CA TYR A 238 8.54 0.55 3.53
C TYR A 238 9.28 1.76 2.96
N GLY A 239 10.58 1.62 2.66
CA GLY A 239 11.36 2.65 2.00
C GLY A 239 10.86 2.94 0.57
N LEU A 240 10.55 1.89 -0.20
CA LEU A 240 10.00 2.02 -1.54
C LEU A 240 8.60 2.65 -1.54
N TYR A 241 7.78 2.34 -0.54
CA TYR A 241 6.48 2.99 -0.37
C TYR A 241 6.62 4.47 -0.02
N SER A 242 7.58 4.83 0.84
CA SER A 242 7.90 6.23 1.12
C SER A 242 8.39 6.96 -0.13
N LEU A 243 9.21 6.31 -0.96
CA LEU A 243 9.65 6.87 -2.24
C LEU A 243 8.46 7.12 -3.19
N TYR A 244 7.52 6.19 -3.27
CA TYR A 244 6.30 6.33 -4.08
C TYR A 244 5.44 7.51 -3.61
N LEU A 245 5.20 7.61 -2.28
CA LEU A 245 4.46 8.74 -1.69
C LEU A 245 5.17 10.08 -1.91
N GLY A 246 6.50 10.10 -1.73
CA GLY A 246 7.31 11.29 -1.94
C GLY A 246 7.31 11.76 -3.39
N ALA A 247 7.41 10.82 -4.33
CA ALA A 247 7.34 11.12 -5.76
C ALA A 247 5.95 11.66 -6.16
N PHE A 248 4.86 11.09 -5.62
CA PHE A 248 3.52 11.64 -5.82
C PHE A 248 3.38 13.04 -5.23
N LEU A 249 3.82 13.23 -3.99
CA LEU A 249 3.74 14.53 -3.31
C LEU A 249 4.48 15.61 -4.11
N LEU A 250 5.68 15.31 -4.57
CA LEU A 250 6.49 16.25 -5.36
C LEU A 250 5.84 16.54 -6.72
N MET A 251 5.31 15.51 -7.39
CA MET A 251 4.55 15.67 -8.64
C MET A 251 3.31 16.54 -8.43
N ASN A 252 2.54 16.28 -7.36
CA ASN A 252 1.32 17.06 -7.06
C ASN A 252 1.64 18.52 -6.70
N VAL A 253 2.70 18.74 -5.92
CA VAL A 253 3.19 20.10 -5.61
C VAL A 253 3.60 20.86 -6.89
N ALA A 254 4.23 20.19 -7.86
CA ALA A 254 4.53 20.79 -9.17
C ALA A 254 3.26 21.08 -9.96
N TYR A 255 2.40 20.08 -10.14
CA TYR A 255 1.15 20.16 -10.90
C TYR A 255 0.20 21.24 -10.38
N THR A 256 0.11 21.44 -9.07
CA THR A 256 -0.75 22.43 -8.44
C THR A 256 -0.15 23.85 -8.38
N GLY A 257 1.06 24.04 -8.91
CA GLY A 257 1.75 25.33 -8.95
C GLY A 257 2.41 25.75 -7.64
N HIS A 258 2.27 24.98 -6.57
CA HIS A 258 2.98 25.25 -5.32
C HIS A 258 4.49 25.11 -5.47
N GLY A 259 4.95 24.17 -6.31
CA GLY A 259 6.36 23.96 -6.60
C GLY A 259 7.00 25.19 -7.23
N PHE A 260 6.34 25.77 -8.23
CA PHE A 260 6.82 26.99 -8.87
C PHE A 260 6.85 28.17 -7.90
N ARG A 261 5.86 28.28 -7.00
CA ARG A 261 5.83 29.35 -5.99
C ARG A 261 6.87 29.20 -4.88
N TRP A 262 7.10 27.97 -4.40
CA TRP A 262 7.87 27.75 -3.16
C TRP A 262 9.26 27.16 -3.39
N LEU A 263 9.43 26.30 -4.40
CA LEU A 263 10.65 25.50 -4.55
C LEU A 263 11.57 26.01 -5.67
N TRP A 264 11.01 26.52 -6.78
CA TRP A 264 11.79 26.98 -7.94
C TRP A 264 11.22 28.22 -8.63
N PRO A 265 10.96 29.34 -7.88
CA PRO A 265 10.30 30.55 -8.43
C PRO A 265 11.09 31.21 -9.56
N ASP A 266 12.41 31.09 -9.54
CA ASP A 266 13.31 31.73 -10.52
C ASP A 266 13.78 30.77 -11.64
N SER A 267 13.11 29.62 -11.79
CA SER A 267 13.50 28.59 -12.75
C SER A 267 12.34 28.21 -13.68
N PRO A 268 11.92 29.11 -14.61
CA PRO A 268 10.82 28.82 -15.54
C PRO A 268 11.06 27.56 -16.39
N GLY A 269 12.30 27.35 -16.85
CA GLY A 269 12.64 26.15 -17.62
C GLY A 269 12.39 24.86 -16.84
N TRP A 270 12.71 24.84 -15.54
CA TRP A 270 12.37 23.69 -14.70
C TRP A 270 10.86 23.62 -14.41
N ALA A 271 10.17 24.72 -14.23
CA ALA A 271 8.72 24.75 -14.05
C ALA A 271 8.01 24.00 -15.19
N GLN A 272 8.38 24.27 -16.43
CA GLN A 272 7.83 23.61 -17.62
C GLN A 272 8.18 22.12 -17.73
N TRP A 273 9.40 21.73 -17.34
CA TRP A 273 9.87 20.34 -17.40
C TRP A 273 9.50 19.51 -16.16
N SER A 274 9.17 20.16 -15.04
CA SER A 274 8.91 19.47 -13.78
C SER A 274 7.73 18.48 -13.86
N ASN A 275 6.65 18.88 -14.52
CA ASN A 275 5.46 18.03 -14.66
C ASN A 275 5.76 16.72 -15.40
N PRO A 276 6.25 16.69 -16.65
CA PRO A 276 6.52 15.43 -17.35
C PRO A 276 7.59 14.59 -16.66
N VAL A 277 8.63 15.19 -16.10
CA VAL A 277 9.69 14.46 -15.39
C VAL A 277 9.15 13.80 -14.12
N LEU A 278 8.41 14.55 -13.30
CA LEU A 278 7.89 14.04 -12.03
C LEU A 278 6.75 13.02 -12.22
N MET A 279 5.97 13.13 -13.30
CA MET A 279 4.97 12.11 -13.67
C MET A 279 5.63 10.76 -13.97
N VAL A 280 6.72 10.75 -14.75
CA VAL A 280 7.47 9.51 -15.03
C VAL A 280 8.14 8.99 -13.75
N LEU A 281 8.76 9.85 -12.95
CA LEU A 281 9.38 9.48 -11.68
C LEU A 281 8.37 8.83 -10.71
N TYR A 282 7.19 9.43 -10.58
CA TYR A 282 6.09 8.87 -9.78
C TYR A 282 5.69 7.47 -10.26
N GLY A 283 5.48 7.29 -11.56
CA GLY A 283 5.12 6.00 -12.12
C GLY A 283 6.22 4.94 -11.94
N VAL A 284 7.49 5.32 -12.12
CA VAL A 284 8.65 4.44 -11.85
C VAL A 284 8.68 4.02 -10.38
N ALA A 285 8.57 4.96 -9.45
CA ALA A 285 8.56 4.67 -8.01
C ALA A 285 7.41 3.72 -7.64
N GLY A 286 6.21 3.95 -8.18
CA GLY A 286 5.05 3.09 -7.97
C GLY A 286 5.24 1.67 -8.51
N LEU A 287 5.80 1.52 -9.71
CA LEU A 287 6.09 0.19 -10.27
C LEU A 287 7.17 -0.56 -9.49
N VAL A 288 8.24 0.12 -9.09
CA VAL A 288 9.30 -0.48 -8.27
C VAL A 288 8.73 -0.94 -6.91
N PHE A 289 7.90 -0.11 -6.27
CA PHE A 289 7.18 -0.50 -5.06
C PHE A 289 6.27 -1.71 -5.30
N ALA A 290 5.43 -1.69 -6.34
CA ALA A 290 4.51 -2.78 -6.67
C ALA A 290 5.26 -4.10 -6.95
N MET A 291 6.35 -4.04 -7.71
CA MET A 291 7.19 -5.22 -7.99
C MET A 291 7.78 -5.82 -6.72
N SER A 292 8.22 -4.98 -5.77
CA SER A 292 8.75 -5.41 -4.47
C SER A 292 7.64 -5.96 -3.57
N PHE A 293 6.51 -5.26 -3.47
CA PHE A 293 5.39 -5.65 -2.63
C PHE A 293 4.75 -6.98 -3.05
N LEU A 294 4.58 -7.18 -4.37
CA LEU A 294 3.98 -8.39 -4.95
C LEU A 294 5.00 -9.50 -5.23
N GLU A 295 6.28 -9.28 -4.88
CA GLU A 295 7.38 -10.24 -5.10
C GLU A 295 7.41 -10.78 -6.55
N THR A 296 7.22 -9.87 -7.53
CA THR A 296 7.03 -10.25 -8.95
C THR A 296 8.21 -11.02 -9.52
N ARG A 297 9.43 -10.77 -9.03
CA ARG A 297 10.64 -11.50 -9.46
C ARG A 297 10.50 -13.00 -9.19
N ARG A 298 9.89 -13.38 -8.06
CA ARG A 298 9.69 -14.78 -7.64
C ARG A 298 8.42 -15.37 -8.24
N ASN A 299 7.32 -14.63 -8.16
CA ASN A 299 5.99 -15.14 -8.49
C ASN A 299 5.66 -15.04 -9.99
N PHE A 300 6.16 -13.99 -10.69
CA PHE A 300 5.83 -13.69 -12.09
C PHE A 300 7.05 -13.17 -12.87
N PRO A 301 8.10 -13.98 -13.10
CA PRO A 301 9.39 -13.50 -13.63
C PRO A 301 9.32 -12.92 -15.05
N ARG A 302 8.37 -13.38 -15.88
CA ARG A 302 8.17 -12.80 -17.22
C ARG A 302 7.55 -11.40 -17.13
N VAL A 303 6.56 -11.21 -16.26
CA VAL A 303 5.91 -9.92 -16.00
C VAL A 303 6.91 -8.95 -15.39
N HIS A 304 7.72 -9.40 -14.44
CA HIS A 304 8.78 -8.60 -13.84
C HIS A 304 9.73 -8.00 -14.88
N ARG A 305 10.21 -8.82 -15.84
CA ARG A 305 11.07 -8.35 -16.95
C ARG A 305 10.36 -7.37 -17.87
N ALA A 306 9.08 -7.63 -18.19
CA ALA A 306 8.29 -6.73 -19.01
C ALA A 306 8.10 -5.36 -18.36
N VAL A 307 7.83 -5.31 -17.05
CA VAL A 307 7.71 -4.05 -16.31
C VAL A 307 9.04 -3.30 -16.26
N LEU A 308 10.16 -3.99 -16.05
CA LEU A 308 11.49 -3.35 -16.13
C LEU A 308 11.78 -2.78 -17.51
N ALA A 309 11.46 -3.51 -18.57
CA ALA A 309 11.61 -3.01 -19.96
C ALA A 309 10.73 -1.78 -20.20
N TYR A 310 9.50 -1.78 -19.69
CA TYR A 310 8.60 -0.64 -19.75
C TYR A 310 9.15 0.59 -19.02
N ILE A 311 9.69 0.42 -17.80
CA ILE A 311 10.36 1.49 -17.05
C ILE A 311 11.53 2.04 -17.85
N GLY A 312 12.40 1.15 -18.38
CA GLY A 312 13.55 1.55 -19.18
C GLY A 312 13.16 2.32 -20.45
N ALA A 313 12.11 1.87 -21.14
CA ALA A 313 11.57 2.56 -22.31
C ALA A 313 11.04 3.96 -21.97
N GLY A 314 10.26 4.10 -20.90
CA GLY A 314 9.71 5.39 -20.47
C GLY A 314 10.79 6.40 -20.09
N VAL A 315 11.77 5.97 -19.31
CA VAL A 315 12.91 6.82 -18.93
C VAL A 315 13.78 7.16 -20.16
N GLY A 316 14.01 6.20 -21.04
CA GLY A 316 14.76 6.41 -22.28
C GLY A 316 14.09 7.40 -23.24
N LEU A 317 12.76 7.28 -23.43
CA LEU A 317 11.99 8.22 -24.26
C LEU A 317 11.95 9.63 -23.66
N LEU A 318 11.85 9.74 -22.33
CA LEU A 318 11.93 11.04 -21.66
C LEU A 318 13.33 11.66 -21.82
N GLY A 319 14.38 10.85 -21.72
CA GLY A 319 15.76 11.27 -22.00
C GLY A 319 15.95 11.76 -23.44
N LEU A 320 15.34 11.08 -24.42
CA LEU A 320 15.32 11.53 -25.82
C LEU A 320 14.58 12.87 -25.99
N ALA A 321 13.42 13.04 -25.30
CA ALA A 321 12.70 14.30 -25.32
C ALA A 321 13.55 15.46 -24.76
N ALA A 322 14.31 15.20 -23.70
CA ALA A 322 15.25 16.19 -23.14
C ALA A 322 16.40 16.50 -24.10
N LEU A 323 16.97 15.50 -24.76
CA LEU A 323 18.05 15.67 -25.74
C LEU A 323 17.61 16.57 -26.91
N PHE A 324 16.38 16.38 -27.40
CA PHE A 324 15.80 17.19 -28.47
C PHE A 324 15.13 18.47 -27.98
N SER A 325 15.19 18.77 -26.68
CA SER A 325 14.55 19.94 -26.02
C SER A 325 13.06 20.08 -26.39
N SER A 326 12.35 18.96 -26.61
CA SER A 326 10.96 18.93 -27.03
C SER A 326 10.04 18.70 -25.85
N GLN A 327 9.53 19.77 -25.24
CA GLN A 327 8.56 19.71 -24.14
C GLN A 327 7.27 18.97 -24.56
N HIS A 328 6.76 19.25 -25.78
CA HIS A 328 5.57 18.56 -26.29
C HIS A 328 5.75 17.03 -26.34
N PHE A 329 6.91 16.58 -26.81
CA PHE A 329 7.21 15.14 -26.82
C PHE A 329 7.33 14.58 -25.40
N ALA A 330 7.96 15.31 -24.47
CA ALA A 330 8.06 14.91 -23.07
C ALA A 330 6.67 14.74 -22.43
N LEU A 331 5.74 15.65 -22.71
CA LEU A 331 4.35 15.56 -22.23
C LEU A 331 3.62 14.33 -22.78
N LEU A 332 3.72 14.08 -24.09
CA LEU A 332 3.12 12.89 -24.70
C LEU A 332 3.67 11.59 -24.08
N VAL A 333 4.98 11.53 -23.85
CA VAL A 333 5.62 10.40 -23.16
C VAL A 333 5.08 10.26 -21.73
N ALA A 334 5.02 11.34 -20.96
CA ALA A 334 4.58 11.33 -19.57
C ALA A 334 3.12 10.90 -19.43
N PHE A 335 2.21 11.47 -20.20
CA PHE A 335 0.79 11.10 -20.19
C PHE A 335 0.56 9.65 -20.60
N SER A 336 1.25 9.19 -21.69
CA SER A 336 1.17 7.80 -22.12
C SER A 336 1.73 6.86 -21.05
N PHE A 337 2.86 7.23 -20.44
CA PHE A 337 3.48 6.46 -19.36
C PHE A 337 2.56 6.33 -18.14
N VAL A 338 1.98 7.41 -17.64
CA VAL A 338 1.09 7.35 -16.48
C VAL A 338 -0.19 6.56 -16.79
N THR A 339 -0.74 6.69 -17.98
CA THR A 339 -1.93 5.92 -18.39
C THR A 339 -1.64 4.41 -18.39
N LEU A 340 -0.54 3.99 -19.03
CA LEU A 340 -0.14 2.58 -19.05
C LEU A 340 0.30 2.09 -17.65
N PHE A 341 0.99 2.91 -16.89
CA PHE A 341 1.32 2.64 -15.48
C PHE A 341 0.08 2.23 -14.68
N THR A 342 -1.00 3.01 -14.79
CA THR A 342 -2.25 2.73 -14.07
C THR A 342 -2.84 1.37 -14.46
N LEU A 343 -2.84 1.04 -15.75
CA LEU A 343 -3.29 -0.27 -16.25
C LEU A 343 -2.39 -1.42 -15.80
N ILE A 344 -1.07 -1.20 -15.75
CA ILE A 344 -0.10 -2.19 -15.25
C ILE A 344 -0.33 -2.44 -13.75
N MET A 345 -0.50 -1.40 -12.94
CA MET A 345 -0.78 -1.52 -11.50
C MET A 345 -2.03 -2.37 -11.24
N LEU A 346 -3.11 -2.11 -11.98
CA LEU A 346 -4.35 -2.89 -11.90
C LEU A 346 -4.12 -4.36 -12.30
N SER A 347 -3.40 -4.58 -13.41
CA SER A 347 -3.10 -5.91 -13.92
C SER A 347 -2.23 -6.72 -12.94
N LEU A 348 -1.21 -6.09 -12.34
CA LEU A 348 -0.36 -6.69 -11.31
C LEU A 348 -1.18 -7.09 -10.08
N GLY A 349 -2.06 -6.19 -9.62
CA GLY A 349 -2.97 -6.48 -8.51
C GLY A 349 -3.88 -7.68 -8.80
N LEU A 350 -4.49 -7.73 -9.98
CA LEU A 350 -5.37 -8.82 -10.40
C LEU A 350 -4.63 -10.15 -10.52
N LEU A 351 -3.44 -10.15 -11.12
CA LEU A 351 -2.60 -11.35 -11.23
C LEU A 351 -2.20 -11.87 -9.84
N ALA A 352 -1.82 -11.00 -8.92
CA ALA A 352 -1.42 -11.40 -7.57
C ALA A 352 -2.60 -11.94 -6.75
N VAL A 353 -3.80 -11.37 -6.90
CA VAL A 353 -5.03 -11.90 -6.27
C VAL A 353 -5.37 -13.29 -6.82
N ARG A 354 -5.29 -13.48 -8.14
CA ARG A 354 -5.48 -14.80 -8.78
C ARG A 354 -4.42 -15.81 -8.36
N GLY A 355 -3.20 -15.35 -8.09
CA GLY A 355 -2.12 -16.15 -7.51
C GLY A 355 -2.29 -16.51 -6.03
N GLY A 356 -3.42 -16.15 -5.40
CA GLY A 356 -3.74 -16.49 -4.00
C GLY A 356 -3.13 -15.58 -2.93
N MET A 357 -2.46 -14.49 -3.31
CA MET A 357 -1.85 -13.56 -2.37
C MET A 357 -2.92 -12.70 -1.67
N ARG A 358 -3.21 -12.97 -0.39
CA ARG A 358 -4.27 -12.26 0.36
C ARG A 358 -4.05 -10.75 0.48
N ALA A 359 -2.81 -10.32 0.70
CA ALA A 359 -2.45 -8.90 0.79
C ALA A 359 -2.70 -8.13 -0.52
N ALA A 360 -2.65 -8.81 -1.68
CA ALA A 360 -2.88 -8.20 -2.98
C ALA A 360 -4.31 -7.69 -3.19
N ARG A 361 -5.28 -8.09 -2.36
CA ARG A 361 -6.66 -7.56 -2.40
C ARG A 361 -6.69 -6.08 -2.03
N TYR A 362 -5.96 -5.68 -0.99
CA TYR A 362 -5.82 -4.27 -0.59
C TYR A 362 -5.08 -3.47 -1.65
N PHE A 363 -4.01 -4.05 -2.23
CA PHE A 363 -3.27 -3.45 -3.34
C PHE A 363 -4.18 -3.23 -4.58
N LEU A 364 -5.00 -4.21 -4.93
CA LEU A 364 -5.93 -4.10 -6.05
C LEU A 364 -6.97 -3.02 -5.81
N LEU A 365 -7.54 -2.94 -4.60
CA LEU A 365 -8.49 -1.88 -4.22
C LEU A 365 -7.83 -0.50 -4.28
N ALA A 366 -6.58 -0.38 -3.82
CA ALA A 366 -5.79 0.84 -3.91
C ALA A 366 -5.61 1.27 -5.37
N ALA A 367 -5.15 0.36 -6.24
CA ALA A 367 -4.98 0.62 -7.67
C ALA A 367 -6.30 1.02 -8.35
N VAL A 368 -7.43 0.42 -7.98
CA VAL A 368 -8.77 0.80 -8.48
C VAL A 368 -9.14 2.21 -8.04
N ALA A 369 -8.89 2.57 -6.78
CA ALA A 369 -9.18 3.90 -6.26
C ALA A 369 -8.34 4.98 -6.95
N ALA A 370 -7.03 4.74 -7.09
CA ALA A 370 -6.13 5.65 -7.81
C ALA A 370 -6.54 5.80 -9.29
N MET A 371 -6.88 4.68 -9.96
CA MET A 371 -7.33 4.69 -11.35
C MET A 371 -8.65 5.45 -11.52
N ALA A 372 -9.62 5.23 -10.63
CA ALA A 372 -10.90 5.94 -10.68
C ALA A 372 -10.70 7.46 -10.53
N GLY A 373 -9.86 7.86 -9.58
CA GLY A 373 -9.51 9.27 -9.39
C GLY A 373 -8.82 9.88 -10.61
N ALA A 374 -7.77 9.21 -11.11
CA ALA A 374 -7.01 9.67 -12.28
C ALA A 374 -7.87 9.72 -13.56
N ALA A 375 -8.69 8.69 -13.79
CA ALA A 375 -9.60 8.65 -14.94
C ALA A 375 -10.65 9.77 -14.88
N THR A 376 -11.24 10.02 -13.70
CA THR A 376 -12.20 11.11 -13.51
C THR A 376 -11.57 12.47 -13.81
N THR A 377 -10.38 12.73 -13.28
CA THR A 377 -9.66 13.99 -13.56
C THR A 377 -9.28 14.10 -15.03
N ALA A 378 -8.76 13.02 -15.64
CA ALA A 378 -8.40 13.03 -17.06
C ALA A 378 -9.62 13.29 -17.97
N LEU A 379 -10.74 12.64 -17.73
CA LEU A 379 -11.98 12.83 -18.49
C LEU A 379 -12.52 14.25 -18.36
N ALA A 380 -12.39 14.87 -17.16
CA ALA A 380 -12.75 16.27 -16.94
C ALA A 380 -11.80 17.23 -17.66
N VAL A 381 -10.48 16.98 -17.59
CA VAL A 381 -9.46 17.80 -18.30
C VAL A 381 -9.60 17.68 -19.81
N TRP A 382 -10.01 16.51 -20.32
CA TRP A 382 -10.26 16.34 -21.76
C TRP A 382 -11.64 16.84 -22.21
N GLY A 383 -12.50 17.26 -21.28
CA GLY A 383 -13.82 17.81 -21.58
C GLY A 383 -14.90 16.78 -21.86
N TYR A 384 -14.65 15.48 -21.60
CA TYR A 384 -15.66 14.42 -21.75
C TYR A 384 -16.71 14.44 -20.64
N ILE A 385 -16.35 14.94 -19.45
CA ILE A 385 -17.28 15.16 -18.34
C ILE A 385 -17.16 16.59 -17.83
N PRO A 386 -18.19 17.13 -17.18
CA PRO A 386 -18.17 18.49 -16.64
C PRO A 386 -17.03 18.69 -15.65
N THR A 387 -16.26 19.74 -15.83
CA THR A 387 -15.19 20.13 -14.90
C THR A 387 -15.82 20.81 -13.68
N SER A 388 -15.53 20.28 -12.50
CA SER A 388 -15.94 20.81 -11.20
C SER A 388 -14.77 20.67 -10.22
N LEU A 389 -14.88 21.28 -9.05
CA LEU A 389 -13.88 21.11 -7.99
C LEU A 389 -13.64 19.63 -7.66
N TRP A 390 -14.69 18.82 -7.64
CA TRP A 390 -14.62 17.38 -7.31
C TRP A 390 -13.97 16.55 -8.42
N THR A 391 -14.35 16.79 -9.69
CA THR A 391 -13.77 16.07 -10.83
C THR A 391 -12.31 16.46 -11.07
N TYR A 392 -11.97 17.72 -10.85
CA TYR A 392 -10.57 18.20 -10.95
C TYR A 392 -9.68 17.61 -9.85
N ARG A 393 -10.21 17.46 -8.63
CA ARG A 393 -9.49 16.92 -7.47
C ARG A 393 -9.70 15.42 -7.24
N ALA A 394 -10.35 14.73 -8.16
CA ALA A 394 -10.61 13.29 -8.01
C ALA A 394 -9.31 12.49 -7.93
N VAL A 395 -8.24 12.91 -8.61
CA VAL A 395 -6.92 12.28 -8.50
C VAL A 395 -6.34 12.39 -7.09
N ASP A 396 -6.54 13.53 -6.41
CA ASP A 396 -6.08 13.72 -5.03
C ASP A 396 -6.79 12.78 -4.06
N LEU A 397 -8.13 12.65 -4.20
CA LEU A 397 -8.96 11.75 -3.40
C LEU A 397 -8.63 10.28 -3.68
N GLY A 398 -8.45 9.93 -4.96
CA GLY A 398 -8.04 8.59 -5.38
C GLY A 398 -6.71 8.20 -4.76
N MET A 399 -5.73 9.11 -4.77
CA MET A 399 -4.42 8.87 -4.19
C MET A 399 -4.45 8.82 -2.65
N LEU A 400 -5.32 9.58 -2.00
CA LEU A 400 -5.51 9.50 -0.55
C LEU A 400 -6.01 8.10 -0.14
N LEU A 401 -7.00 7.58 -0.88
CA LEU A 401 -7.52 6.23 -0.67
C LEU A 401 -6.46 5.16 -0.99
N ASP A 402 -5.73 5.33 -2.10
CA ASP A 402 -4.61 4.46 -2.47
C ASP A 402 -3.58 4.39 -1.33
N ALA A 403 -3.16 5.54 -0.81
CA ALA A 403 -2.20 5.62 0.28
C ALA A 403 -2.67 4.90 1.55
N ILE A 404 -3.93 5.09 1.95
CA ILE A 404 -4.51 4.39 3.12
C ILE A 404 -4.55 2.87 2.88
N LEU A 405 -5.04 2.44 1.73
CA LEU A 405 -5.20 1.03 1.40
C LEU A 405 -3.86 0.31 1.28
N LEU A 406 -2.83 0.96 0.72
CA LEU A 406 -1.48 0.41 0.65
C LEU A 406 -0.82 0.34 2.04
N ALA A 407 -1.04 1.30 2.93
CA ALA A 407 -0.59 1.23 4.31
C ALA A 407 -1.23 0.04 5.06
N LEU A 408 -2.53 -0.20 4.84
CA LEU A 408 -3.22 -1.38 5.35
C LEU A 408 -2.67 -2.68 4.76
N ALA A 409 -2.37 -2.70 3.46
CA ALA A 409 -1.77 -3.84 2.78
C ALA A 409 -0.40 -4.22 3.38
N LEU A 410 0.46 -3.22 3.62
CA LEU A 410 1.77 -3.40 4.26
C LEU A 410 1.62 -3.93 5.70
N THR A 411 0.71 -3.36 6.47
CA THR A 411 0.43 -3.80 7.85
C THR A 411 -0.08 -5.24 7.88
N TYR A 412 -0.99 -5.60 6.98
CA TYR A 412 -1.49 -6.97 6.86
C TYR A 412 -0.37 -7.96 6.52
N GLN A 413 0.47 -7.63 5.55
CA GLN A 413 1.59 -8.49 5.14
C GLN A 413 2.61 -8.68 6.27
N PHE A 414 2.89 -7.63 7.04
CA PHE A 414 3.74 -7.72 8.22
C PHE A 414 3.18 -8.67 9.29
N ARG A 415 1.89 -8.53 9.61
CA ARG A 415 1.22 -9.42 10.60
C ARG A 415 1.24 -10.88 10.18
N VAL A 416 0.97 -11.17 8.91
CA VAL A 416 1.01 -12.55 8.39
C VAL A 416 2.42 -13.12 8.50
N GLY A 417 3.44 -12.38 8.05
CA GLY A 417 4.83 -12.83 8.15
C GLY A 417 5.30 -13.07 9.60
N GLN A 418 4.85 -12.24 10.54
CA GLN A 418 5.14 -12.44 11.96
C GLN A 418 4.46 -13.70 12.53
N SER A 419 3.21 -13.97 12.14
CA SER A 419 2.50 -15.17 12.59
C SER A 419 3.12 -16.45 12.05
N GLU A 420 3.50 -16.48 10.77
CA GLU A 420 4.19 -17.59 10.13
C GLU A 420 5.56 -17.86 10.81
N ARG A 421 6.30 -16.80 11.09
CA ARG A 421 7.58 -16.90 11.80
C ARG A 421 7.42 -17.48 13.20
N ARG A 422 6.43 -17.00 13.99
CA ARG A 422 6.14 -17.53 15.32
C ARG A 422 5.76 -19.01 15.28
N LEU A 423 4.92 -19.40 14.32
CA LEU A 423 4.54 -20.79 14.13
C LEU A 423 5.76 -21.65 13.77
N ALA A 424 6.60 -21.20 12.85
CA ALA A 424 7.83 -21.90 12.51
C ALA A 424 8.79 -22.01 13.71
N GLU A 425 8.91 -20.96 14.53
CA GLU A 425 9.69 -20.99 15.77
C GLU A 425 9.12 -21.96 16.79
N GLN A 426 7.79 -22.04 16.94
CA GLN A 426 7.13 -23.01 17.82
C GLN A 426 7.37 -24.45 17.35
N LEU A 427 7.17 -24.74 16.05
CA LEU A 427 7.43 -26.06 15.47
C LEU A 427 8.90 -26.46 15.58
N ALA A 428 9.83 -25.51 15.48
CA ALA A 428 11.25 -25.75 15.67
C ALA A 428 11.66 -26.01 17.13
N ARG A 429 10.77 -25.81 18.12
CA ARG A 429 11.01 -26.02 19.55
C ARG A 429 10.47 -27.34 20.09
N GLN A 430 9.62 -28.03 19.35
CA GLN A 430 9.05 -29.31 19.74
C GLN A 430 9.73 -30.47 19.02
N ASP A 431 9.78 -31.64 19.68
CA ASP A 431 10.11 -32.89 19.04
C ASP A 431 8.90 -33.38 18.24
N PRO A 432 9.04 -33.61 16.93
CA PRO A 432 7.90 -33.91 16.06
C PRO A 432 7.22 -35.27 16.36
N LEU A 433 7.91 -36.20 17.04
CA LEU A 433 7.36 -37.50 17.38
C LEU A 433 6.58 -37.46 18.70
N THR A 434 7.16 -36.87 19.74
CA THR A 434 6.61 -36.94 21.10
C THR A 434 5.81 -35.69 21.51
N GLY A 435 5.92 -34.61 20.75
CA GLY A 435 5.31 -33.30 21.09
C GLY A 435 5.96 -32.59 22.27
N MET A 436 6.92 -33.21 22.96
CA MET A 436 7.68 -32.59 24.05
C MET A 436 8.63 -31.51 23.51
N ASN A 437 9.16 -30.65 24.39
CA ASN A 437 10.26 -29.79 23.98
C ASN A 437 11.43 -30.63 23.43
N ASN A 438 12.10 -30.06 22.41
CA ASN A 438 13.38 -30.61 21.99
C ASN A 438 14.54 -30.06 22.84
N ARG A 439 15.73 -30.55 22.65
CA ARG A 439 16.95 -30.14 23.38
C ARG A 439 17.17 -28.61 23.36
N ARG A 440 16.90 -27.96 22.21
CA ARG A 440 17.04 -26.48 22.09
C ARG A 440 16.04 -25.76 22.97
N ALA A 441 14.78 -26.14 22.89
CA ALA A 441 13.72 -25.52 23.69
C ALA A 441 13.94 -25.74 25.19
N PHE A 442 14.41 -26.92 25.60
CA PHE A 442 14.82 -27.18 26.98
C PHE A 442 15.91 -26.23 27.44
N THR A 443 17.00 -26.10 26.67
CA THR A 443 18.13 -25.23 27.03
C THR A 443 17.68 -23.77 27.19
N ASP A 444 16.81 -23.29 26.29
CA ASP A 444 16.28 -21.92 26.33
C ASP A 444 15.38 -21.70 27.57
N ALA A 445 14.56 -22.69 27.93
CA ALA A 445 13.67 -22.61 29.09
C ALA A 445 14.43 -22.81 30.43
N ALA A 446 15.44 -23.68 30.44
CA ALA A 446 16.18 -24.04 31.64
C ALA A 446 17.15 -22.93 32.11
N ARG A 447 17.76 -22.17 31.19
CA ARG A 447 18.72 -21.10 31.55
C ARG A 447 18.17 -20.03 32.50
N PRO A 448 16.98 -19.44 32.27
CA PRO A 448 16.40 -18.48 33.22
C PRO A 448 16.14 -19.10 34.58
N VAL A 449 15.59 -20.33 34.61
CA VAL A 449 15.30 -21.07 35.85
C VAL A 449 16.57 -21.33 36.65
N TRP A 450 17.64 -21.80 36.00
CA TRP A 450 18.96 -21.97 36.60
C TRP A 450 19.49 -20.67 37.22
N ASN A 451 19.41 -19.56 36.48
CA ASN A 451 19.92 -18.27 36.93
C ASN A 451 19.16 -17.75 38.17
N ILE A 452 17.84 -17.95 38.22
CA ILE A 452 17.02 -17.59 39.37
C ILE A 452 17.39 -18.45 40.58
N ALA A 453 17.41 -19.77 40.42
CA ALA A 453 17.74 -20.71 41.47
C ALA A 453 19.15 -20.46 42.05
N ARG A 454 20.13 -20.17 41.16
CA ARG A 454 21.49 -19.82 41.57
C ARG A 454 21.56 -18.53 42.38
N ARG A 455 20.83 -17.48 41.97
CA ARG A 455 20.85 -16.18 42.65
C ARG A 455 20.13 -16.18 43.98
N GLN A 456 19.04 -16.93 44.07
CA GLN A 456 18.18 -16.96 45.27
C GLN A 456 18.53 -18.11 46.24
N GLY A 457 19.44 -19.01 45.84
CA GLY A 457 19.76 -20.16 46.68
C GLY A 457 18.70 -21.27 46.65
N HIS A 458 17.73 -21.22 45.74
CA HIS A 458 16.64 -22.19 45.69
C HIS A 458 17.14 -23.58 45.26
N PRO A 459 16.56 -24.68 45.76
CA PRO A 459 16.86 -26.00 45.33
C PRO A 459 16.45 -26.19 43.86
N LEU A 460 17.22 -26.97 43.15
CA LEU A 460 16.99 -27.27 41.75
C LEU A 460 17.59 -28.64 41.43
N ALA A 461 16.89 -29.48 40.70
CA ALA A 461 17.40 -30.78 40.29
C ALA A 461 17.21 -31.02 38.80
N VAL A 462 18.07 -31.88 38.25
CA VAL A 462 17.98 -32.41 36.89
C VAL A 462 17.82 -33.92 36.97
N VAL A 463 16.92 -34.45 36.17
CA VAL A 463 16.74 -35.89 35.96
C VAL A 463 17.00 -36.16 34.49
N LEU A 464 17.91 -37.09 34.21
CA LEU A 464 18.11 -37.70 32.90
C LEU A 464 17.58 -39.11 32.93
N LEU A 465 16.87 -39.50 31.89
CA LEU A 465 16.41 -40.90 31.75
C LEU A 465 16.65 -41.39 30.33
N ASP A 466 16.79 -42.69 30.21
CA ASP A 466 17.00 -43.39 28.93
C ASP A 466 16.24 -44.71 28.95
N ILE A 467 15.57 -45.04 27.84
CA ILE A 467 14.77 -46.26 27.71
C ILE A 467 15.72 -47.46 27.53
N ASP A 468 15.63 -48.39 28.45
CA ASP A 468 16.51 -49.57 28.47
C ASP A 468 16.32 -50.44 27.25
N CYS A 469 17.45 -50.78 26.61
CA CYS A 469 17.49 -51.68 25.46
C CYS A 469 16.60 -51.25 24.29
N PHE A 470 16.37 -49.97 24.08
CA PHE A 470 15.50 -49.42 23.03
C PHE A 470 15.88 -49.90 21.62
N LYS A 471 17.17 -50.00 21.34
CA LYS A 471 17.65 -50.60 20.08
C LYS A 471 17.11 -52.02 19.86
N ARG A 472 17.10 -52.86 20.89
CA ARG A 472 16.51 -54.19 20.81
C ARG A 472 15.03 -54.17 20.48
N ILE A 473 14.29 -53.22 21.04
CA ILE A 473 12.86 -53.03 20.73
C ILE A 473 12.70 -52.70 19.23
N ASN A 474 13.47 -51.76 18.71
CA ASN A 474 13.46 -51.43 17.29
C ASN A 474 13.83 -52.62 16.39
N ASP A 475 14.89 -53.34 16.76
CA ASP A 475 15.39 -54.47 15.96
C ASP A 475 14.39 -55.64 15.95
N SER A 476 13.63 -55.84 17.05
CA SER A 476 12.67 -56.92 17.17
C SER A 476 11.27 -56.60 16.64
N TYR A 477 10.79 -55.38 16.79
CA TYR A 477 9.39 -54.98 16.53
C TYR A 477 9.25 -53.88 15.47
N GLY A 478 10.37 -53.37 14.96
CA GLY A 478 10.42 -52.34 13.95
C GLY A 478 10.34 -50.91 14.54
N HIS A 479 10.80 -49.94 13.75
CA HIS A 479 10.87 -48.53 14.17
C HIS A 479 9.50 -47.91 14.52
N ALA A 480 8.43 -48.31 13.82
CA ALA A 480 7.08 -47.82 14.11
C ALA A 480 6.60 -48.19 15.53
N TYR A 481 7.06 -49.33 16.04
CA TYR A 481 6.77 -49.75 17.41
C TYR A 481 7.64 -48.99 18.42
N GLY A 482 8.91 -48.78 18.11
CA GLY A 482 9.78 -47.93 18.91
C GLY A 482 9.25 -46.49 19.03
N ASP A 483 8.71 -45.96 17.95
CA ASP A 483 8.05 -44.66 17.97
C ASP A 483 6.85 -44.62 18.94
N LYS A 484 6.03 -45.70 18.96
CA LYS A 484 4.92 -45.81 19.92
C LYS A 484 5.42 -45.89 21.36
N VAL A 485 6.52 -46.58 21.62
CA VAL A 485 7.16 -46.64 22.96
C VAL A 485 7.58 -45.24 23.39
N LEU A 486 8.26 -44.47 22.50
CA LEU A 486 8.69 -43.12 22.79
C LEU A 486 7.52 -42.17 23.09
N ILE A 487 6.44 -42.27 22.34
CA ILE A 487 5.21 -41.46 22.57
C ILE A 487 4.61 -41.83 23.94
N THR A 488 4.45 -43.12 24.24
CA THR A 488 3.85 -43.53 25.51
C THR A 488 4.70 -43.13 26.73
N VAL A 489 6.04 -43.24 26.63
CA VAL A 489 6.94 -42.78 27.69
C VAL A 489 6.85 -41.27 27.88
N ALA A 490 6.77 -40.49 26.77
CA ALA A 490 6.59 -39.04 26.84
C ALA A 490 5.26 -38.65 27.53
N GLU A 491 4.17 -39.37 27.23
CA GLU A 491 2.87 -39.18 27.88
C GLU A 491 2.97 -39.42 29.39
N VAL A 492 3.57 -40.52 29.81
CA VAL A 492 3.81 -40.85 31.23
C VAL A 492 4.63 -39.76 31.94
N ILE A 493 5.66 -39.23 31.28
CA ILE A 493 6.45 -38.13 31.82
C ILE A 493 5.58 -36.87 32.00
N ILE A 494 4.85 -36.45 30.96
CA ILE A 494 4.01 -35.23 30.99
C ILE A 494 2.93 -35.32 32.08
N ASP A 495 2.30 -36.49 32.24
CA ASP A 495 1.23 -36.68 33.22
C ASP A 495 1.76 -36.75 34.68
N THR A 496 3.04 -37.05 34.86
CA THR A 496 3.65 -37.20 36.19
C THR A 496 4.27 -35.92 36.73
N ILE A 497 4.75 -35.01 35.86
CA ILE A 497 5.45 -33.80 36.24
C ILE A 497 4.49 -32.63 36.50
N ARG A 498 4.97 -31.60 37.18
CA ARG A 498 4.22 -30.36 37.46
C ARG A 498 4.32 -29.37 36.27
N LYS A 499 3.40 -28.43 36.19
CA LYS A 499 3.41 -27.37 35.13
C LYS A 499 4.67 -26.50 35.13
N GLN A 500 5.32 -26.35 36.25
CA GLN A 500 6.55 -25.56 36.41
C GLN A 500 7.82 -26.34 36.03
N ASP A 501 7.74 -27.67 35.93
CA ASP A 501 8.85 -28.49 35.54
C ASP A 501 9.09 -28.39 34.03
N VAL A 502 10.34 -28.42 33.61
CA VAL A 502 10.71 -28.35 32.20
C VAL A 502 11.15 -29.73 31.74
N ALA A 503 10.39 -30.33 30.83
CA ALA A 503 10.75 -31.63 30.26
C ALA A 503 11.00 -31.53 28.75
N ALA A 504 11.91 -32.40 28.26
CA ALA A 504 12.22 -32.46 26.84
C ALA A 504 12.73 -33.88 26.44
N ARG A 505 12.58 -34.19 25.15
CA ARG A 505 13.33 -35.29 24.54
C ARG A 505 14.74 -34.77 24.23
N TRP A 506 15.75 -35.39 24.89
CA TRP A 506 17.14 -34.94 24.85
C TRP A 506 17.92 -35.54 23.68
N GLY A 507 17.62 -36.77 23.34
CA GLY A 507 18.24 -37.55 22.25
C GLY A 507 17.27 -38.55 21.64
N GLY A 508 17.78 -39.59 21.01
CA GLY A 508 16.96 -40.63 20.37
C GLY A 508 15.95 -41.28 21.30
N GLU A 509 16.46 -41.84 22.41
CA GLU A 509 15.71 -42.56 23.46
C GLU A 509 15.85 -41.89 24.83
N GLU A 510 16.46 -40.71 24.88
CA GLU A 510 16.78 -39.98 26.10
C GLU A 510 15.80 -38.84 26.35
N PHE A 511 15.42 -38.65 27.60
CA PHE A 511 14.61 -37.52 28.07
C PHE A 511 15.29 -36.83 29.24
N ILE A 512 15.04 -35.50 29.36
CA ILE A 512 15.58 -34.67 30.43
C ILE A 512 14.46 -33.91 31.10
N LEU A 513 14.55 -33.76 32.44
CA LEU A 513 13.68 -32.94 33.24
C LEU A 513 14.51 -31.96 34.08
N LEU A 514 14.04 -30.74 34.19
CA LEU A 514 14.53 -29.73 35.13
C LEU A 514 13.39 -29.46 36.14
N LEU A 515 13.70 -29.61 37.40
CA LEU A 515 12.75 -29.53 38.51
C LEU A 515 13.09 -28.30 39.39
N PRO A 516 12.43 -27.18 39.18
CA PRO A 516 12.58 -25.98 40.03
C PRO A 516 12.06 -26.26 41.45
N GLU A 517 12.65 -25.54 42.43
CA GLU A 517 12.26 -25.62 43.83
C GLU A 517 12.15 -27.06 44.37
N THR A 518 13.03 -27.96 43.87
CA THR A 518 13.02 -29.39 44.17
C THR A 518 14.39 -29.83 44.62
N GLY A 519 14.47 -30.40 45.79
CA GLY A 519 15.71 -30.98 46.33
C GLY A 519 16.06 -32.32 45.73
N LEU A 520 17.29 -32.81 46.00
CA LEU A 520 17.79 -34.05 45.43
C LEU A 520 16.92 -35.25 45.79
N GLU A 521 16.53 -35.41 47.03
CA GLU A 521 15.71 -36.51 47.54
C GLU A 521 14.30 -36.52 46.93
N GLU A 522 13.70 -35.32 46.79
CA GLU A 522 12.38 -35.16 46.13
C GLU A 522 12.45 -35.50 44.64
N ALA A 523 13.54 -35.08 43.98
CA ALA A 523 13.78 -35.39 42.57
C ALA A 523 14.02 -36.88 42.38
N ALA A 524 14.73 -37.54 43.27
CA ALA A 524 14.94 -38.98 43.25
C ALA A 524 13.62 -39.74 43.47
N ALA A 525 12.75 -39.26 44.38
CA ALA A 525 11.41 -39.84 44.60
C ALA A 525 10.52 -39.68 43.35
N LEU A 526 10.57 -38.52 42.65
CA LEU A 526 9.89 -38.33 41.36
C LEU A 526 10.43 -39.28 40.29
N ALA A 527 11.75 -39.42 40.18
CA ALA A 527 12.39 -40.32 39.23
C ALA A 527 11.99 -41.78 39.48
N GLU A 528 11.89 -42.21 40.75
CA GLU A 528 11.43 -43.58 41.11
C GLU A 528 9.96 -43.77 40.75
N ARG A 529 9.11 -42.78 40.97
CA ARG A 529 7.69 -42.83 40.56
C ARG A 529 7.56 -42.95 39.04
N LEU A 530 8.37 -42.18 38.27
CA LEU A 530 8.44 -42.28 36.82
C LEU A 530 8.93 -43.65 36.37
N ARG A 531 9.99 -44.20 37.01
CA ARG A 531 10.51 -45.53 36.72
C ARG A 531 9.41 -46.60 36.86
N GLN A 532 8.67 -46.58 37.97
CA GLN A 532 7.57 -47.50 38.24
C GLN A 532 6.43 -47.33 37.25
N ALA A 533 6.08 -46.10 36.89
CA ALA A 533 5.03 -45.82 35.90
C ALA A 533 5.43 -46.32 34.50
N ILE A 534 6.70 -46.16 34.11
CA ILE A 534 7.22 -46.68 32.85
C ILE A 534 7.27 -48.20 32.88
N GLU A 535 7.74 -48.83 33.96
CA GLU A 535 7.75 -50.28 34.13
C GLU A 535 6.34 -50.90 34.09
N ALA A 536 5.32 -50.13 34.49
CA ALA A 536 3.92 -50.57 34.44
C ALA A 536 3.31 -50.48 33.02
N ILE A 537 3.98 -49.86 32.04
CA ILE A 537 3.50 -49.78 30.65
C ILE A 537 3.35 -51.19 30.09
N ARG A 538 2.21 -51.49 29.49
CA ARG A 538 1.89 -52.75 28.81
C ARG A 538 1.46 -52.42 27.37
N LEU A 539 2.39 -52.54 26.45
CA LEU A 539 2.10 -52.31 25.02
C LEU A 539 1.87 -53.66 24.32
N ARG A 540 0.78 -53.77 23.58
CA ARG A 540 0.45 -54.96 22.78
C ARG A 540 1.05 -54.89 21.38
N TRP A 541 1.66 -56.01 20.94
CA TRP A 541 2.10 -56.21 19.57
C TRP A 541 1.67 -57.61 19.13
N GLY A 542 0.61 -57.73 18.33
CA GLY A 542 -0.04 -59.01 18.08
C GLY A 542 -0.53 -59.62 19.38
N ASP A 543 -0.11 -60.83 19.65
CA ASP A 543 -0.41 -61.59 20.89
C ASP A 543 0.57 -61.31 22.03
N ASP A 544 1.67 -60.61 21.78
CA ASP A 544 2.70 -60.32 22.77
C ASP A 544 2.39 -59.06 23.58
N ILE A 545 2.73 -59.11 24.88
CA ILE A 545 2.73 -57.95 25.78
C ILE A 545 4.18 -57.60 26.08
N ILE A 546 4.57 -56.39 25.66
CA ILE A 546 5.93 -55.88 25.83
C ILE A 546 5.98 -54.93 27.02
N THR A 547 6.95 -55.17 27.90
CA THR A 547 7.28 -54.28 29.03
C THR A 547 8.45 -53.40 28.65
N VAL A 548 8.36 -52.14 29.05
CA VAL A 548 9.38 -51.10 28.83
C VAL A 548 9.95 -50.72 30.18
N THR A 549 11.27 -50.61 30.29
CA THR A 549 11.93 -50.08 31.50
C THR A 549 12.83 -48.92 31.11
N ALA A 550 13.16 -48.06 32.07
CA ALA A 550 14.07 -46.93 31.88
C ALA A 550 15.03 -46.81 33.07
N SER A 551 16.23 -46.35 32.76
CA SER A 551 17.27 -46.02 33.75
C SER A 551 17.31 -44.53 33.97
N PHE A 552 17.59 -44.11 35.19
CA PHE A 552 17.52 -42.68 35.62
C PHE A 552 18.80 -42.26 36.34
N GLY A 553 19.28 -41.06 36.00
CA GLY A 553 20.32 -40.36 36.73
C GLY A 553 19.78 -39.04 37.27
N VAL A 554 19.95 -38.77 38.55
CA VAL A 554 19.46 -37.57 39.21
C VAL A 554 20.61 -36.80 39.81
N ALA A 555 20.62 -35.45 39.59
CA ALA A 555 21.57 -34.56 40.21
C ALA A 555 20.84 -33.33 40.79
N GLY A 556 21.12 -33.01 42.04
CA GLY A 556 20.67 -31.80 42.71
C GLY A 556 21.71 -30.68 42.58
N ARG A 557 21.27 -29.44 42.52
CA ARG A 557 22.15 -28.29 42.54
C ARG A 557 22.80 -28.14 43.91
N ASP A 558 24.12 -28.11 43.96
CA ASP A 558 24.90 -27.73 45.13
C ASP A 558 25.82 -26.52 44.78
N VAL A 559 26.65 -26.13 45.77
CA VAL A 559 27.57 -24.97 45.62
C VAL A 559 28.68 -25.21 44.59
N GLU A 560 28.99 -26.44 44.31
CA GLU A 560 30.09 -26.83 43.42
C GLU A 560 29.73 -26.72 41.93
N HIS A 561 28.41 -26.71 41.60
CA HIS A 561 27.95 -26.59 40.22
C HIS A 561 28.01 -25.16 39.68
N SER A 562 28.96 -24.90 38.79
CA SER A 562 29.20 -23.58 38.22
C SER A 562 28.16 -23.15 37.18
N ASN A 563 27.54 -24.11 36.46
CA ASN A 563 26.55 -23.87 35.40
C ASN A 563 25.60 -25.08 35.25
N LEU A 564 24.54 -24.87 34.45
CA LEU A 564 23.55 -25.93 34.18
C LEU A 564 24.15 -27.15 33.49
N ASP A 565 25.11 -26.95 32.59
CA ASP A 565 25.73 -28.06 31.84
C ASP A 565 26.53 -28.97 32.77
N SER A 566 27.19 -28.41 33.81
CA SER A 566 27.86 -29.21 34.83
C SER A 566 26.90 -30.11 35.62
N LEU A 567 25.72 -29.56 35.95
CA LEU A 567 24.67 -30.34 36.66
C LEU A 567 24.11 -31.47 35.77
N ILE A 568 23.86 -31.16 34.50
CA ILE A 568 23.44 -32.17 33.49
C ILE A 568 24.51 -33.27 33.36
N SER A 569 25.79 -32.93 33.33
CA SER A 569 26.88 -33.90 33.24
C SER A 569 26.98 -34.82 34.45
N VAL A 570 26.60 -34.32 35.65
CA VAL A 570 26.54 -35.18 36.85
C VAL A 570 25.35 -36.13 36.78
N ALA A 571 24.18 -35.66 36.33
CA ALA A 571 23.03 -36.54 36.10
C ALA A 571 23.34 -37.64 35.06
N ASP A 572 24.07 -37.30 34.00
CA ASP A 572 24.50 -38.25 32.96
C ASP A 572 25.42 -39.34 33.54
N LYS A 573 26.37 -38.97 34.41
CA LYS A 573 27.21 -39.96 35.11
C LYS A 573 26.39 -40.95 35.93
N TYR A 574 25.37 -40.46 36.63
CA TYR A 574 24.46 -41.34 37.39
C TYR A 574 23.57 -42.17 36.50
N LEU A 575 23.12 -41.68 35.39
CA LEU A 575 22.38 -42.44 34.37
C LEU A 575 23.26 -43.60 33.83
N TYR A 576 24.50 -43.31 33.51
CA TYR A 576 25.47 -44.31 33.08
C TYR A 576 25.66 -45.41 34.14
N GLN A 577 25.80 -45.03 35.43
CA GLN A 577 25.88 -45.98 36.54
C GLN A 577 24.60 -46.86 36.65
N ALA A 578 23.42 -46.22 36.50
CA ALA A 578 22.15 -46.97 36.52
C ALA A 578 22.08 -48.04 35.42
N LYS A 579 22.53 -47.70 34.21
CA LYS A 579 22.63 -48.65 33.09
C LYS A 579 23.62 -49.81 33.37
N HIS A 580 24.77 -49.48 33.98
CA HIS A 580 25.81 -50.47 34.28
C HIS A 580 25.46 -51.41 35.42
N ASP A 581 24.77 -50.88 36.44
CA ASP A 581 24.38 -51.66 37.63
C ASP A 581 23.17 -52.61 37.40
N GLY A 582 22.69 -52.79 36.16
CA GLY A 582 21.65 -53.73 35.80
C GLY A 582 20.34 -53.10 35.33
N ARG A 583 20.34 -51.78 34.98
CA ARG A 583 19.19 -51.05 34.39
C ARG A 583 17.97 -50.97 35.30
N ASN A 584 16.86 -50.38 34.79
CA ASN A 584 15.57 -50.24 35.48
C ASN A 584 15.71 -49.72 36.92
N ARG A 585 16.47 -48.65 37.11
CA ARG A 585 16.75 -48.04 38.44
C ARG A 585 17.07 -46.59 38.38
N VAL A 586 16.98 -45.95 39.54
CA VAL A 586 17.42 -44.58 39.79
C VAL A 586 18.80 -44.56 40.45
N ARG A 587 19.72 -43.73 39.99
CA ARG A 587 21.02 -43.44 40.63
C ARG A 587 21.19 -41.98 40.90
N TYR A 588 21.67 -41.63 42.08
CA TYR A 588 22.02 -40.31 42.54
C TYR A 588 23.01 -40.40 43.73
N ARG A 589 23.63 -39.30 44.09
CA ARG A 589 24.47 -39.26 45.29
C ARG A 589 23.58 -39.05 46.51
N PRO A 590 23.49 -39.98 47.43
CA PRO A 590 22.77 -39.75 48.67
C PRO A 590 23.39 -38.58 49.46
N VAL A 591 22.59 -37.69 49.98
CA VAL A 591 23.07 -36.71 50.96
C VAL A 591 23.60 -37.51 52.15
N ALA A 592 24.91 -37.41 52.45
CA ALA A 592 25.44 -37.98 53.68
C ALA A 592 24.61 -37.42 54.85
N SER A 593 23.85 -38.26 55.53
CA SER A 593 23.15 -37.83 56.76
C SER A 593 24.20 -37.31 57.70
N ALA A 594 24.14 -36.03 58.03
CA ALA A 594 24.95 -35.47 59.10
C ALA A 594 24.56 -36.24 60.37
N ALA A 595 25.45 -37.12 60.82
CA ALA A 595 25.33 -37.85 62.07
C ALA A 595 25.49 -36.91 63.26
#